data_bacc84e8492ee501138844823db5e1a8
#
_entry.id   bacc84e8492ee501138844823db5e1a8
#
_cell.length_a   1.000
_cell.length_b   1.000
_cell.length_c   1.000
_cell.angle_alpha   90.00
_cell.angle_beta   90.00
_cell.angle_gamma   90.00
#
_symmetry.space_group_name_H-M   'P 1'
#
loop_
_entity.id
_entity.type
_entity.pdbx_description
1 polymer ?
#
loop_
_entity_poly.entity_id
_entity_poly.type
_entity_poly.pdbx_seq_one_letter_code
_entity_poly.pdbx_strand_id
1 'polypeptide(L)'
;ELFIRMNEWGGHLAGMASEEMTDPYQIPANHPRGKYMLVFDPLDGSSNIDVNVSVGSIFSVLRAPQDAIDSGRDLTEKDFLQTGATQVAAGYALYGPTTMLVLTVGNGAAGFTLDPNLGEFMLTHPKLQVPSDTQEFAINASNSRFWEAPVKRYVDECLAGRTGPRGKDFNMRWIASMVADVHRILTRGGIFLYPWDQREPNKPGK
;
A
#
# COMPACT_ATOMS: atom_id res chain seq x y z
N GLU A 1 -10.40 10.53 -10.37
CA GLU A 1 -10.32 11.69 -11.27
C GLU A 1 -9.24 12.69 -10.83
N LEU A 2 -9.18 13.11 -9.56
CA LEU A 2 -8.19 14.10 -9.07
C LEU A 2 -6.74 13.67 -9.30
N PHE A 3 -6.37 12.42 -9.00
CA PHE A 3 -5.02 11.89 -9.26
C PHE A 3 -4.62 12.06 -10.71
N ILE A 4 -5.51 11.75 -11.64
CA ILE A 4 -5.26 11.86 -13.08
C ILE A 4 -5.01 13.33 -13.45
N ARG A 5 -5.97 14.19 -13.15
CA ARG A 5 -5.92 15.62 -13.52
C ARG A 5 -4.70 16.35 -12.98
N MET A 6 -4.26 15.99 -11.77
CA MET A 6 -3.10 16.65 -11.14
C MET A 6 -1.77 16.16 -11.68
N ASN A 7 -1.74 15.03 -12.40
CA ASN A 7 -0.49 14.40 -12.83
C ASN A 7 -0.32 14.28 -14.35
N GLU A 8 -1.38 14.44 -15.16
CA GLU A 8 -1.33 14.21 -16.60
C GLU A 8 -0.56 15.30 -17.38
N TRP A 9 -0.51 16.52 -16.87
CA TRP A 9 0.02 17.71 -17.57
C TRP A 9 1.50 17.99 -17.28
N GLY A 10 2.05 17.41 -16.23
CA GLY A 10 3.37 17.78 -15.69
C GLY A 10 4.57 17.29 -16.49
N GLY A 11 4.39 16.47 -17.55
CA GLY A 11 5.48 15.96 -18.40
C GLY A 11 6.39 14.93 -17.71
N HIS A 12 6.00 14.41 -16.55
CA HIS A 12 6.77 13.42 -15.80
C HIS A 12 6.32 11.99 -16.09
N LEU A 13 5.03 11.81 -16.38
CA LEU A 13 4.41 10.51 -16.55
C LEU A 13 4.27 10.11 -18.02
N ALA A 14 4.49 8.83 -18.30
CA ALA A 14 4.14 8.17 -19.56
C ALA A 14 2.71 7.61 -19.53
N GLY A 15 2.19 7.31 -18.34
CA GLY A 15 0.83 6.82 -18.13
C GLY A 15 0.58 6.49 -16.67
N MET A 16 -0.67 6.11 -16.37
CA MET A 16 -1.14 5.79 -15.02
C MET A 16 -1.98 4.51 -15.02
N ALA A 17 -2.01 3.81 -13.90
CA ALA A 17 -2.91 2.68 -13.66
C ALA A 17 -3.50 2.74 -12.25
N SER A 18 -4.74 2.32 -12.09
CA SER A 18 -5.44 2.28 -10.80
C SER A 18 -6.36 1.08 -10.74
N GLU A 19 -6.66 0.58 -9.55
CA GLU A 19 -7.65 -0.48 -9.36
C GLU A 19 -9.08 -0.05 -9.78
N GLU A 20 -9.34 1.26 -9.81
CA GLU A 20 -10.62 1.83 -10.22
C GLU A 20 -10.76 1.96 -11.76
N MET A 21 -9.76 1.53 -12.51
CA MET A 21 -9.74 1.64 -13.97
C MET A 21 -9.51 0.26 -14.60
N THR A 22 -10.25 -0.03 -15.66
CA THR A 22 -10.09 -1.29 -16.41
C THR A 22 -8.80 -1.30 -17.23
N ASP A 23 -8.46 -0.17 -17.83
CA ASP A 23 -7.30 -0.02 -18.72
C ASP A 23 -6.35 1.06 -18.21
N PRO A 24 -5.04 0.97 -18.51
CA PRO A 24 -4.10 2.02 -18.21
C PRO A 24 -4.48 3.36 -18.85
N TYR A 25 -4.40 4.42 -18.08
CA TYR A 25 -4.62 5.78 -18.56
C TYR A 25 -3.42 6.27 -19.36
N GLN A 26 -3.64 6.60 -20.63
CA GLN A 26 -2.63 7.19 -21.50
C GLN A 26 -2.59 8.70 -21.33
N ILE A 27 -1.41 9.29 -21.25
CA ILE A 27 -1.28 10.74 -21.23
C ILE A 27 -1.80 11.29 -22.57
N PRO A 28 -2.77 12.24 -22.54
CA PRO A 28 -3.32 12.82 -23.75
C PRO A 28 -2.26 13.48 -24.65
N ALA A 29 -2.45 13.44 -25.96
CA ALA A 29 -1.48 13.95 -26.94
C ALA A 29 -1.16 15.45 -26.83
N ASN A 30 -2.02 16.23 -26.18
CA ASN A 30 -1.79 17.64 -25.89
C ASN A 30 -0.93 17.90 -24.66
N HIS A 31 -0.51 16.84 -23.94
CA HIS A 31 0.41 16.93 -22.81
C HIS A 31 1.72 16.19 -23.10
N PRO A 32 2.85 16.67 -22.56
CA PRO A 32 4.11 15.98 -22.76
C PRO A 32 4.15 14.66 -21.97
N ARG A 33 4.64 13.60 -22.59
CA ARG A 33 4.91 12.31 -21.96
C ARG A 33 6.29 12.29 -21.30
N GLY A 34 6.40 11.73 -20.12
CA GLY A 34 7.65 11.58 -19.37
C GLY A 34 8.13 10.14 -19.31
N LYS A 35 9.01 9.87 -18.34
CA LYS A 35 9.71 8.58 -18.19
C LYS A 35 9.24 7.75 -17.00
N TYR A 36 8.19 8.17 -16.32
CA TYR A 36 7.65 7.46 -15.16
C TYR A 36 6.22 7.00 -15.39
N MET A 37 5.81 6.03 -14.64
CA MET A 37 4.43 5.54 -14.57
C MET A 37 3.95 5.66 -13.13
N LEU A 38 2.70 6.03 -12.94
CA LEU A 38 2.07 6.11 -11.62
C LEU A 38 1.03 4.99 -11.47
N VAL A 39 1.20 4.16 -10.46
CA VAL A 39 0.20 3.19 -10.02
C VAL A 39 -0.40 3.68 -8.72
N PHE A 40 -1.72 3.68 -8.59
CA PHE A 40 -2.36 4.20 -7.39
C PHE A 40 -3.69 3.52 -7.07
N ASP A 41 -3.96 3.42 -5.78
CA ASP A 41 -5.29 3.21 -5.21
C ASP A 41 -5.73 4.54 -4.62
N PRO A 42 -6.76 5.21 -5.18
CA PRO A 42 -7.17 6.53 -4.71
C PRO A 42 -7.82 6.48 -3.33
N LEU A 43 -8.36 5.33 -2.92
CA LEU A 43 -9.12 5.21 -1.68
C LEU A 43 -9.13 3.79 -1.11
N ASP A 44 -7.97 3.33 -0.64
CA ASP A 44 -7.87 2.05 0.10
C ASP A 44 -8.70 2.08 1.38
N GLY A 45 -9.42 1.00 1.61
CA GLY A 45 -10.34 0.89 2.74
C GLY A 45 -11.71 1.53 2.51
N SER A 46 -12.10 1.81 1.26
CA SER A 46 -13.35 2.48 0.88
C SER A 46 -14.61 1.83 1.47
N SER A 47 -14.61 0.52 1.71
CA SER A 47 -15.70 -0.20 2.39
C SER A 47 -15.95 0.21 3.85
N ASN A 48 -15.07 1.03 4.43
CA ASN A 48 -15.15 1.49 5.81
C ASN A 48 -15.48 3.00 5.94
N ILE A 49 -15.77 3.67 4.83
CA ILE A 49 -16.05 5.11 4.83
C ILE A 49 -17.31 5.44 5.61
N ASP A 50 -18.36 4.65 5.45
CA ASP A 50 -19.67 4.85 6.09
C ASP A 50 -19.64 4.67 7.61
N VAL A 51 -18.64 3.95 8.13
CA VAL A 51 -18.42 3.74 9.56
C VAL A 51 -17.26 4.55 10.14
N ASN A 52 -16.74 5.51 9.37
CA ASN A 52 -15.71 6.46 9.78
C ASN A 52 -14.39 5.83 10.27
N VAL A 53 -13.99 4.71 9.69
CA VAL A 53 -12.67 4.10 9.91
C VAL A 53 -11.65 4.80 9.01
N SER A 54 -10.39 4.85 9.48
CA SER A 54 -9.29 5.44 8.70
C SER A 54 -9.14 4.76 7.34
N VAL A 55 -9.08 5.56 6.30
CA VAL A 55 -8.84 5.16 4.91
C VAL A 55 -7.62 5.89 4.38
N GLY A 56 -7.20 5.63 3.16
CA GLY A 56 -6.05 6.33 2.60
C GLY A 56 -5.92 6.19 1.10
N SER A 57 -4.92 6.86 0.55
CA SER A 57 -4.53 6.74 -0.85
C SER A 57 -3.13 6.13 -0.93
N ILE A 58 -2.94 5.17 -1.81
CA ILE A 58 -1.65 4.47 -1.99
C ILE A 58 -1.11 4.78 -3.38
N PHE A 59 0.19 4.96 -3.51
CA PHE A 59 0.81 5.17 -4.81
C PHE A 59 2.19 4.53 -4.93
N SER A 60 2.55 4.22 -6.16
CA SER A 60 3.86 3.74 -6.56
C SER A 60 4.28 4.38 -7.87
N VAL A 61 5.53 4.79 -7.95
CA VAL A 61 6.16 5.36 -9.14
C VAL A 61 7.14 4.35 -9.71
N LEU A 62 6.93 3.98 -10.96
CA LEU A 62 7.75 3.05 -11.72
C LEU A 62 8.45 3.78 -12.87
N ARG A 63 9.50 3.17 -13.45
CA ARG A 63 10.04 3.64 -14.74
C ARG A 63 9.26 3.06 -15.90
N ALA A 64 8.92 3.90 -16.86
CA ALA A 64 8.36 3.42 -18.11
C ALA A 64 9.43 2.61 -18.88
N PRO A 65 9.04 1.56 -19.63
CA PRO A 65 9.95 0.84 -20.49
C PRO A 65 10.59 1.76 -21.52
N GLN A 66 11.90 1.57 -21.78
CA GLN A 66 12.64 2.46 -22.67
C GLN A 66 12.10 2.45 -24.10
N ASP A 67 11.66 1.28 -24.60
CA ASP A 67 11.03 1.15 -25.90
C ASP A 67 9.73 1.95 -26.04
N ALA A 68 8.94 2.05 -24.96
CA ALA A 68 7.74 2.87 -24.93
C ALA A 68 8.07 4.38 -24.97
N ILE A 69 9.15 4.78 -24.28
CA ILE A 69 9.61 6.17 -24.28
C ILE A 69 10.10 6.54 -25.70
N ASP A 70 10.97 5.72 -26.28
CA ASP A 70 11.63 6.01 -27.57
C ASP A 70 10.65 6.00 -28.76
N SER A 71 9.67 5.09 -28.74
CA SER A 71 8.68 4.96 -29.82
C SER A 71 7.43 5.83 -29.61
N GLY A 72 7.18 6.31 -28.38
CA GLY A 72 5.95 7.00 -28.03
C GLY A 72 4.71 6.11 -28.06
N ARG A 73 4.89 4.76 -28.04
CA ARG A 73 3.75 3.83 -28.01
C ARG A 73 2.94 3.97 -26.72
N ASP A 74 1.70 3.59 -26.79
CA ASP A 74 0.83 3.48 -25.63
C ASP A 74 1.32 2.39 -24.66
N LEU A 75 1.11 2.62 -23.38
CA LEU A 75 1.44 1.65 -22.33
C LEU A 75 0.35 0.58 -22.25
N THR A 76 0.76 -0.63 -21.96
CA THR A 76 -0.10 -1.78 -21.74
C THR A 76 -0.07 -2.18 -20.26
N GLU A 77 -1.03 -2.98 -19.82
CA GLU A 77 -1.03 -3.53 -18.47
C GLU A 77 0.31 -4.19 -18.09
N LYS A 78 0.94 -4.91 -19.03
CA LYS A 78 2.22 -5.60 -18.82
C LYS A 78 3.36 -4.65 -18.44
N ASP A 79 3.33 -3.41 -18.92
CA ASP A 79 4.36 -2.43 -18.62
C ASP A 79 4.35 -2.03 -17.13
N PHE A 80 3.19 -2.12 -16.48
CA PHE A 80 3.01 -1.83 -15.05
C PHE A 80 3.34 -3.02 -14.14
N LEU A 81 3.37 -4.24 -14.66
CA LEU A 81 3.65 -5.46 -13.89
C LEU A 81 5.16 -5.62 -13.64
N GLN A 82 5.72 -4.74 -12.83
CA GLN A 82 7.14 -4.73 -12.46
C GLN A 82 7.33 -5.22 -11.02
N THR A 83 8.53 -5.69 -10.71
CA THR A 83 8.87 -6.10 -9.34
C THR A 83 8.89 -4.89 -8.42
N GLY A 84 8.43 -5.03 -7.18
CA GLY A 84 8.45 -3.94 -6.19
C GLY A 84 9.86 -3.39 -5.90
N ALA A 85 10.90 -4.19 -6.14
CA ALA A 85 12.30 -3.78 -5.96
C ALA A 85 12.76 -2.71 -6.97
N THR A 86 12.02 -2.51 -8.08
CA THR A 86 12.35 -1.52 -9.13
C THR A 86 11.59 -0.20 -8.97
N GLN A 87 10.77 -0.08 -7.94
CA GLN A 87 10.05 1.17 -7.64
C GLN A 87 11.04 2.34 -7.45
N VAL A 88 10.72 3.46 -8.07
CA VAL A 88 11.48 4.72 -7.92
C VAL A 88 11.08 5.44 -6.64
N ALA A 89 9.80 5.44 -6.36
CA ALA A 89 9.20 5.96 -5.14
C ALA A 89 7.91 5.22 -4.84
N ALA A 90 7.55 5.15 -3.58
CA ALA A 90 6.26 4.63 -3.15
C ALA A 90 5.81 5.32 -1.87
N GLY A 91 4.52 5.35 -1.64
CA GLY A 91 3.99 5.96 -0.43
C GLY A 91 2.49 5.83 -0.31
N TYR A 92 1.99 6.37 0.77
CA TYR A 92 0.55 6.48 1.01
C TYR A 92 0.23 7.70 1.86
N ALA A 93 -0.95 8.24 1.66
CA ALA A 93 -1.57 9.17 2.58
C ALA A 93 -2.59 8.40 3.44
N LEU A 94 -2.56 8.60 4.75
CA LEU A 94 -3.50 8.03 5.71
C LEU A 94 -4.41 9.14 6.25
N TYR A 95 -5.71 8.99 6.09
CA TYR A 95 -6.75 9.90 6.58
C TYR A 95 -7.32 9.33 7.88
N GLY A 96 -6.64 9.61 8.98
CA GLY A 96 -6.99 9.16 10.33
C GLY A 96 -7.22 10.34 11.29
N PRO A 97 -6.99 10.16 12.59
CA PRO A 97 -7.05 11.26 13.58
C PRO A 97 -6.18 12.46 13.20
N THR A 98 -5.09 12.21 12.47
CA THR A 98 -4.31 13.21 11.73
C THR A 98 -4.10 12.69 10.31
N THR A 99 -3.96 13.59 9.34
CA THR A 99 -3.55 13.20 7.99
C THR A 99 -2.03 13.02 7.96
N MET A 100 -1.59 11.85 7.56
CA MET A 100 -0.17 11.53 7.43
C MET A 100 0.18 11.11 6.01
N LEU A 101 1.37 11.48 5.56
CA LEU A 101 2.00 10.98 4.34
C LEU A 101 3.22 10.14 4.74
N VAL A 102 3.29 8.91 4.26
CA VAL A 102 4.49 8.09 4.36
C VAL A 102 5.07 7.92 2.98
N LEU A 103 6.37 8.18 2.84
CA LEU A 103 7.07 8.21 1.57
C LEU A 103 8.41 7.50 1.65
N THR A 104 8.74 6.75 0.60
CA THR A 104 10.09 6.24 0.33
C THR A 104 10.52 6.62 -1.08
N VAL A 105 11.81 6.94 -1.21
CA VAL A 105 12.48 7.17 -2.50
C VAL A 105 13.69 6.22 -2.65
N GLY A 106 13.64 5.06 -1.98
CA GLY A 106 14.66 4.02 -2.03
C GLY A 106 15.64 3.99 -0.85
N ASN A 107 15.67 5.03 0.00
CA ASN A 107 16.61 5.13 1.13
C ASN A 107 15.91 5.02 2.51
N GLY A 108 14.99 4.08 2.65
CA GLY A 108 14.12 3.95 3.83
C GLY A 108 12.83 4.74 3.67
N ALA A 109 12.00 4.74 4.70
CA ALA A 109 10.72 5.44 4.70
C ALA A 109 10.71 6.56 5.74
N ALA A 110 10.07 7.67 5.39
CA ALA A 110 9.82 8.80 6.27
C ALA A 110 8.33 9.10 6.37
N GLY A 111 7.90 9.60 7.52
CA GLY A 111 6.51 9.98 7.78
C GLY A 111 6.39 11.48 8.04
N PHE A 112 5.39 12.05 7.42
CA PHE A 112 5.04 13.47 7.50
C PHE A 112 3.62 13.59 8.03
N THR A 113 3.38 14.59 8.86
CA THR A 113 2.04 14.90 9.38
C THR A 113 1.59 16.25 8.82
N LEU A 114 0.39 16.29 8.29
CA LEU A 114 -0.22 17.54 7.83
C LEU A 114 -0.49 18.46 9.02
N ASP A 115 0.09 19.67 9.01
CA ASP A 115 -0.33 20.75 9.89
C ASP A 115 -1.51 21.48 9.23
N PRO A 116 -2.73 21.39 9.80
CA PRO A 116 -3.91 22.00 9.19
C PRO A 116 -3.90 23.51 9.20
N ASN A 117 -3.10 24.15 10.09
CA ASN A 117 -3.02 25.61 10.16
C ASN A 117 -2.08 26.16 9.08
N LEU A 118 -1.02 25.43 8.76
CA LEU A 118 -0.07 25.80 7.72
C LEU A 118 -0.47 25.26 6.34
N GLY A 119 -1.26 24.18 6.31
CA GLY A 119 -1.57 23.45 5.07
C GLY A 119 -0.37 22.66 4.49
N GLU A 120 0.66 22.40 5.30
CA GLU A 120 1.90 21.78 4.89
C GLU A 120 2.19 20.47 5.63
N PHE A 121 2.87 19.54 4.95
CA PHE A 121 3.32 18.29 5.56
C PHE A 121 4.65 18.47 6.28
N MET A 122 4.64 18.34 7.60
CA MET A 122 5.81 18.45 8.45
C MET A 122 6.46 17.08 8.66
N LEU A 123 7.78 16.98 8.47
CA LEU A 123 8.54 15.76 8.75
C LEU A 123 8.51 15.44 10.25
N THR A 124 7.69 14.45 10.62
CA THR A 124 7.52 14.03 12.02
C THR A 124 8.21 12.72 12.35
N HIS A 125 8.43 11.88 11.35
CA HIS A 125 9.08 10.57 11.47
C HIS A 125 10.18 10.45 10.42
N PRO A 126 11.41 10.93 10.69
CA PRO A 126 12.48 10.97 9.70
C PRO A 126 12.98 9.59 9.28
N LYS A 127 12.69 8.55 10.09
CA LYS A 127 13.06 7.17 9.79
C LYS A 127 12.00 6.24 10.38
N LEU A 128 11.18 5.65 9.52
CA LEU A 128 10.28 4.55 9.87
C LEU A 128 11.00 3.23 9.59
N GLN A 129 11.09 2.39 10.61
CA GLN A 129 11.73 1.10 10.51
C GLN A 129 10.96 0.08 11.33
N VAL A 130 10.50 -0.99 10.69
CA VAL A 130 9.83 -2.10 11.37
C VAL A 130 10.82 -2.76 12.34
N PRO A 131 10.49 -2.90 13.63
CA PRO A 131 11.32 -3.62 14.59
C PRO A 131 11.53 -5.07 14.15
N SER A 132 12.71 -5.62 14.45
CA SER A 132 13.05 -7.02 14.15
C SER A 132 12.27 -8.03 14.99
N ASP A 133 11.76 -7.63 16.14
CA ASP A 133 10.91 -8.43 17.02
C ASP A 133 9.58 -7.73 17.28
N THR A 134 8.51 -8.49 17.36
CA THR A 134 7.15 -7.96 17.52
C THR A 134 6.28 -8.89 18.37
N GLN A 135 5.21 -8.31 18.91
CA GLN A 135 4.13 -9.01 19.60
C GLN A 135 2.75 -8.67 18.98
N GLU A 136 2.72 -8.22 17.75
CA GLU A 136 1.48 -7.90 17.05
C GLU A 136 1.39 -8.59 15.70
N PHE A 137 0.19 -8.97 15.31
CA PHE A 137 -0.14 -9.46 13.97
C PHE A 137 -1.54 -9.01 13.57
N ALA A 138 -1.74 -8.83 12.28
CA ALA A 138 -3.02 -8.45 11.69
C ALA A 138 -3.46 -9.54 10.70
N ILE A 139 -4.64 -10.08 10.90
CA ILE A 139 -5.28 -11.05 10.00
C ILE A 139 -6.79 -11.03 10.20
N ASN A 140 -7.55 -11.27 9.14
CA ASN A 140 -9.00 -11.45 9.26
C ASN A 140 -9.32 -12.84 9.83
N ALA A 141 -9.51 -12.91 11.15
CA ALA A 141 -9.79 -14.15 11.86
C ALA A 141 -11.11 -14.82 11.46
N SER A 142 -12.06 -14.11 10.85
CA SER A 142 -13.31 -14.69 10.37
C SER A 142 -13.09 -15.71 9.24
N ASN A 143 -11.95 -15.68 8.57
CA ASN A 143 -11.55 -16.61 7.53
C ASN A 143 -10.78 -17.84 8.06
N SER A 144 -10.64 -17.99 9.38
CA SER A 144 -9.80 -19.05 10.00
C SER A 144 -10.14 -20.48 9.54
N ARG A 145 -11.41 -20.75 9.23
CA ARG A 145 -11.87 -22.06 8.74
C ARG A 145 -11.45 -22.38 7.30
N PHE A 146 -10.94 -21.40 6.57
CA PHE A 146 -10.52 -21.53 5.18
C PHE A 146 -8.99 -21.43 5.01
N TRP A 147 -8.26 -21.13 6.09
CA TRP A 147 -6.81 -20.96 6.01
C TRP A 147 -6.11 -22.29 5.72
N GLU A 148 -5.03 -22.19 4.94
CA GLU A 148 -4.07 -23.27 4.78
C GLU A 148 -3.38 -23.61 6.10
N ALA A 149 -2.94 -24.86 6.24
CA ALA A 149 -2.33 -25.37 7.46
C ALA A 149 -1.14 -24.52 7.98
N PRO A 150 -0.23 -23.99 7.14
CA PRO A 150 0.87 -23.13 7.62
C PRO A 150 0.38 -21.83 8.25
N VAL A 151 -0.63 -21.18 7.66
CA VAL A 151 -1.22 -19.94 8.18
C VAL A 151 -1.92 -20.20 9.50
N LYS A 152 -2.76 -21.23 9.54
CA LYS A 152 -3.46 -21.64 10.74
C LYS A 152 -2.49 -21.94 11.88
N ARG A 153 -1.45 -22.72 11.61
CA ARG A 153 -0.40 -23.04 12.59
C ARG A 153 0.26 -21.78 13.14
N TYR A 154 0.65 -20.84 12.27
CA TYR A 154 1.27 -19.59 12.69
C TYR A 154 0.38 -18.80 13.66
N VAL A 155 -0.90 -18.65 13.31
CA VAL A 155 -1.87 -17.92 14.14
C VAL A 155 -2.13 -18.66 15.47
N ASP A 156 -2.31 -19.99 15.43
CA ASP A 156 -2.51 -20.80 16.65
C ASP A 156 -1.30 -20.67 17.61
N GLU A 157 -0.07 -20.68 17.08
CA GLU A 157 1.15 -20.45 17.87
C GLU A 157 1.19 -19.04 18.51
N CYS A 158 0.74 -18.01 17.80
CA CYS A 158 0.63 -16.65 18.35
C CYS A 158 -0.43 -16.59 19.46
N LEU A 159 -1.60 -17.22 19.25
CA LEU A 159 -2.71 -17.23 20.22
C LEU A 159 -2.42 -18.08 21.46
N ALA A 160 -1.54 -19.08 21.37
CA ALA A 160 -1.13 -19.90 22.49
C ALA A 160 -0.34 -19.09 23.57
N GLY A 161 0.13 -17.91 23.24
CA GLY A 161 0.77 -17.00 24.19
C GLY A 161 2.05 -17.57 24.82
N ARG A 162 2.30 -17.19 26.08
CA ARG A 162 3.51 -17.60 26.81
C ARG A 162 3.64 -19.10 27.05
N THR A 163 2.52 -19.81 27.05
CA THR A 163 2.50 -21.26 27.22
C THR A 163 2.74 -22.04 25.94
N GLY A 164 2.68 -21.34 24.82
CA GLY A 164 2.89 -21.92 23.50
C GLY A 164 4.35 -21.87 23.04
N PRO A 165 4.62 -22.37 21.83
CA PRO A 165 5.99 -22.57 21.31
C PRO A 165 6.74 -21.24 21.10
N ARG A 166 6.07 -20.10 21.01
CA ARG A 166 6.70 -18.77 20.86
C ARG A 166 7.12 -18.15 22.18
N GLY A 167 6.64 -18.65 23.33
CA GLY A 167 7.04 -18.22 24.66
C GLY A 167 6.67 -16.79 25.03
N LYS A 168 5.81 -16.11 24.26
CA LYS A 168 5.38 -14.72 24.48
C LYS A 168 3.95 -14.48 24.01
N ASP A 169 3.30 -13.48 24.62
CA ASP A 169 1.95 -13.09 24.26
C ASP A 169 1.94 -12.22 23.01
N PHE A 170 0.97 -12.43 22.13
CA PHE A 170 0.74 -11.65 20.92
C PHE A 170 -0.63 -10.99 20.96
N ASN A 171 -0.73 -9.80 20.38
CA ASN A 171 -1.98 -9.09 20.17
C ASN A 171 -2.38 -9.17 18.69
N MET A 172 -3.56 -9.71 18.43
CA MET A 172 -4.16 -9.58 17.12
C MET A 172 -4.78 -8.20 16.96
N ARG A 173 -4.48 -7.54 15.84
CA ARG A 173 -5.06 -6.26 15.45
C ARG A 173 -5.56 -6.38 14.00
N TRP A 174 -6.78 -5.96 13.76
CA TRP A 174 -7.37 -5.95 12.44
C TRP A 174 -8.26 -4.72 12.30
N ILE A 175 -7.86 -3.79 11.43
CA ILE A 175 -8.60 -2.53 11.17
C ILE A 175 -9.52 -2.71 9.97
N ALA A 176 -9.21 -3.64 9.09
CA ALA A 176 -9.89 -3.88 7.81
C ALA A 176 -9.72 -2.75 6.78
N SER A 177 -8.72 -1.91 6.96
CA SER A 177 -8.20 -0.96 5.99
C SER A 177 -6.71 -1.24 5.85
N MET A 178 -6.26 -1.67 4.67
CA MET A 178 -4.88 -2.13 4.48
C MET A 178 -3.87 -1.02 4.76
N VAL A 179 -4.15 0.20 4.32
CA VAL A 179 -3.28 1.35 4.57
C VAL A 179 -3.12 1.62 6.08
N ALA A 180 -4.19 1.46 6.86
CA ALA A 180 -4.15 1.68 8.30
C ALA A 180 -3.46 0.53 9.06
N ASP A 181 -3.71 -0.72 8.65
CA ASP A 181 -3.03 -1.89 9.22
C ASP A 181 -1.52 -1.85 8.92
N VAL A 182 -1.11 -1.54 7.69
CA VAL A 182 0.30 -1.41 7.29
C VAL A 182 0.97 -0.24 8.01
N HIS A 183 0.29 0.91 8.13
CA HIS A 183 0.82 2.07 8.88
C HIS A 183 1.11 1.71 10.34
N ARG A 184 0.20 0.98 10.98
CA ARG A 184 0.40 0.50 12.34
C ARG A 184 1.65 -0.39 12.44
N ILE A 185 1.85 -1.30 11.49
CA ILE A 185 3.00 -2.20 11.46
C ILE A 185 4.31 -1.45 11.23
N LEU A 186 4.34 -0.49 10.31
CA LEU A 186 5.50 0.35 10.08
C LEU A 186 5.91 1.15 11.32
N THR A 187 4.94 1.56 12.15
CA THR A 187 5.20 2.38 13.34
C THR A 187 5.46 1.57 14.61
N ARG A 188 4.86 0.40 14.77
CA ARG A 188 4.92 -0.41 16.00
C ARG A 188 5.53 -1.78 15.84
N GLY A 189 5.76 -2.21 14.62
CA GLY A 189 6.12 -3.58 14.30
C GLY A 189 4.90 -4.48 14.19
N GLY A 190 5.12 -5.67 13.66
CA GLY A 190 4.08 -6.66 13.44
C GLY A 190 4.18 -7.31 12.09
N ILE A 191 3.16 -8.11 11.80
CA ILE A 191 2.97 -8.75 10.49
C ILE A 191 1.54 -8.50 10.05
N PHE A 192 1.37 -8.06 8.80
CA PHE A 192 0.10 -8.04 8.10
C PHE A 192 -0.03 -9.31 7.26
N LEU A 193 -1.14 -10.04 7.43
CA LEU A 193 -1.41 -11.28 6.74
C LEU A 193 -2.74 -11.19 5.98
N TYR A 194 -2.65 -11.31 4.68
CA TYR A 194 -3.80 -11.47 3.79
C TYR A 194 -3.56 -12.69 2.87
N PRO A 195 -3.58 -13.91 3.47
CA PRO A 195 -3.20 -15.11 2.74
C PRO A 195 -4.27 -15.50 1.73
N TRP A 196 -3.85 -16.24 0.71
CA TRP A 196 -4.79 -17.06 -0.05
C TRP A 196 -5.56 -17.99 0.89
N ASP A 197 -6.84 -18.16 0.64
CA ASP A 197 -7.69 -19.08 1.41
C ASP A 197 -8.59 -19.92 0.48
N GLN A 198 -9.13 -21.02 1.03
CA GLN A 198 -9.93 -21.98 0.27
C GLN A 198 -11.36 -21.52 -0.04
N ARG A 199 -11.78 -20.38 0.49
CA ARG A 199 -13.10 -19.80 0.21
C ARG A 199 -13.20 -19.28 -1.22
N GLU A 200 -12.12 -18.68 -1.71
CA GLU A 200 -12.02 -18.11 -3.06
C GLU A 200 -10.74 -18.63 -3.74
N PRO A 201 -10.71 -19.89 -4.18
CA PRO A 201 -9.49 -20.55 -4.63
C PRO A 201 -8.85 -19.89 -5.88
N ASN A 202 -9.60 -19.10 -6.62
CA ASN A 202 -9.11 -18.38 -7.79
C ASN A 202 -8.64 -16.96 -7.49
N LYS A 203 -8.79 -16.49 -6.24
CA LYS A 203 -8.36 -15.17 -5.82
C LYS A 203 -7.04 -15.25 -5.05
N PRO A 204 -5.95 -14.66 -5.55
CA PRO A 204 -4.69 -14.66 -4.83
C PRO A 204 -4.83 -13.92 -3.50
N GLY A 205 -3.92 -14.22 -2.56
CA GLY A 205 -3.69 -13.38 -1.38
C GLY A 205 -3.15 -12.01 -1.79
N LYS A 206 -3.16 -11.06 -0.86
CA LYS A 206 -2.57 -9.72 -1.05
C LYS A 206 -1.22 -9.62 -0.37
#